data_9b6e52eb01dbcab415e5deab5ade0650
#
_entry.id   9b6e52eb01dbcab415e5deab5ade0650
#
_cell.length_a   1.000
_cell.length_b   1.000
_cell.length_c   1.000
_cell.angle_alpha   90.00
_cell.angle_beta   90.00
_cell.angle_gamma   90.00
#
_symmetry.space_group_name_H-M   'P 1'
#
loop_
_entity.id
_entity.type
_entity.pdbx_description
1 polymer ?
#
loop_
_entity_poly.entity_id
_entity_poly.type
_entity_poly.pdbx_seq_one_letter_code
_entity_poly.pdbx_strand_id
1 'polypeptide(L)'
;KSDVKSKVMILLSDGSNNSGEIDPITAAEIAKDFNIKIYTIGAATNQSVTRIPGKGLISNEIDENTLKSIAGATGGKYFRATDTKTLDNIYDEISQLEKSEIIVNDFTLYEELYGSFLISASLIALILNFLVKPLLKRPY
;
A
#
# COMPACT_ATOMS: atom_id res chain seq x y z
N LYS A 1 -8.03 6.88 16.44
CA LYS A 1 -7.46 5.59 15.99
C LYS A 1 -7.38 5.68 14.47
N SER A 2 -6.19 5.95 13.92
CA SER A 2 -6.00 5.94 12.47
C SER A 2 -6.10 4.48 12.02
N ASP A 3 -7.10 4.18 11.26
CA ASP A 3 -7.26 2.90 10.58
C ASP A 3 -6.24 2.87 9.43
N VAL A 4 -5.02 2.38 9.72
CA VAL A 4 -3.98 2.20 8.70
C VAL A 4 -4.41 0.99 7.87
N LYS A 5 -4.98 1.25 6.70
CA LYS A 5 -5.58 0.24 5.82
C LYS A 5 -4.57 -0.72 5.20
N SER A 6 -3.33 -0.32 4.97
CA SER A 6 -2.26 -1.21 4.54
C SER A 6 -0.94 -0.89 5.23
N LYS A 7 -0.16 -1.93 5.51
CA LYS A 7 1.18 -1.84 6.07
C LYS A 7 2.15 -2.45 5.06
N VAL A 8 3.12 -1.67 4.65
CA VAL A 8 4.10 -2.07 3.63
C VAL A 8 5.50 -2.01 4.20
N MET A 9 6.29 -3.01 3.93
CA MET A 9 7.70 -3.10 4.26
C MET A 9 8.50 -3.32 2.98
N ILE A 10 9.62 -2.64 2.82
CA ILE A 10 10.57 -2.88 1.74
C ILE A 10 11.83 -3.45 2.36
N LEU A 11 12.19 -4.68 1.95
CA LEU A 11 13.39 -5.38 2.36
C LEU A 11 14.42 -5.30 1.23
N LEU A 12 15.51 -4.58 1.47
CA LEU A 12 16.65 -4.52 0.55
C LEU A 12 17.76 -5.43 1.08
N SER A 13 18.26 -6.34 0.25
CA SER A 13 19.35 -7.25 0.57
C SER A 13 20.37 -7.34 -0.56
N ASP A 14 21.64 -7.37 -0.22
CA ASP A 14 22.78 -7.52 -1.14
C ASP A 14 23.48 -8.87 -1.02
N GLY A 15 22.98 -9.79 -0.22
CA GLY A 15 23.60 -11.08 0.04
C GLY A 15 22.68 -12.14 0.64
N SER A 16 23.30 -13.21 1.10
CA SER A 16 22.62 -14.31 1.78
C SER A 16 22.41 -14.03 3.26
N ASN A 17 21.34 -14.58 3.84
CA ASN A 17 21.14 -14.56 5.27
C ASN A 17 22.13 -15.49 5.97
N ASN A 18 23.06 -14.94 6.73
CA ASN A 18 24.13 -15.69 7.39
C ASN A 18 24.01 -15.73 8.92
N SER A 19 23.06 -15.00 9.49
CA SER A 19 22.89 -14.91 10.95
C SER A 19 21.48 -14.40 11.29
N GLY A 20 20.97 -14.85 12.41
CA GLY A 20 19.66 -14.45 12.93
C GLY A 20 19.09 -15.56 13.82
N GLU A 21 18.32 -15.19 14.84
CA GLU A 21 17.64 -16.16 15.72
C GLU A 21 16.36 -16.71 15.06
N ILE A 22 15.78 -15.96 14.11
CA ILE A 22 14.55 -16.34 13.42
C ILE A 22 14.84 -16.50 11.93
N ASP A 23 14.37 -17.59 11.37
CA ASP A 23 14.42 -17.85 9.94
C ASP A 23 13.63 -16.79 9.16
N PRO A 24 14.15 -16.25 8.03
CA PRO A 24 13.49 -15.21 7.26
C PRO A 24 12.07 -15.55 6.78
N ILE A 25 11.82 -16.82 6.45
CA ILE A 25 10.48 -17.26 6.00
C ILE A 25 9.50 -17.24 7.18
N THR A 26 9.92 -17.72 8.36
CA THR A 26 9.13 -17.62 9.59
C THR A 26 8.82 -16.17 9.95
N ALA A 27 9.78 -15.27 9.79
CA ALA A 27 9.55 -13.83 9.99
C ALA A 27 8.52 -13.26 9.02
N ALA A 28 8.54 -13.71 7.75
CA ALA A 28 7.55 -13.32 6.76
C ALA A 28 6.14 -13.84 7.08
N GLU A 29 6.01 -15.05 7.59
CA GLU A 29 4.73 -15.60 8.05
C GLU A 29 4.15 -14.77 9.21
N ILE A 30 4.97 -14.40 10.18
CA ILE A 30 4.57 -13.49 11.26
C ILE A 30 4.11 -12.13 10.70
N ALA A 31 4.86 -11.56 9.75
CA ALA A 31 4.49 -10.30 9.11
C ALA A 31 3.13 -10.39 8.41
N LYS A 32 2.85 -11.52 7.74
CA LYS A 32 1.56 -11.79 7.12
C LYS A 32 0.41 -11.78 8.13
N ASP A 33 0.59 -12.37 9.31
CA ASP A 33 -0.42 -12.38 10.37
C ASP A 33 -0.75 -10.97 10.88
N PHE A 34 0.21 -10.05 10.78
CA PHE A 34 0.01 -8.63 11.09
C PHE A 34 -0.49 -7.80 9.89
N ASN A 35 -0.84 -8.45 8.77
CA ASN A 35 -1.23 -7.81 7.50
C ASN A 35 -0.15 -6.83 7.00
N ILE A 36 1.12 -7.23 7.09
CA ILE A 36 2.25 -6.48 6.55
C ILE A 36 2.63 -7.11 5.22
N LYS A 37 2.53 -6.36 4.12
CA LYS A 37 2.98 -6.75 2.79
C LYS A 37 4.47 -6.44 2.67
N ILE A 38 5.29 -7.41 2.24
CA ILE A 38 6.74 -7.22 2.11
C ILE A 38 7.14 -7.26 0.64
N TYR A 39 7.68 -6.15 0.15
CA TYR A 39 8.39 -6.08 -1.12
C TYR A 39 9.87 -6.36 -0.89
N THR A 40 10.46 -7.27 -1.64
CA THR A 40 11.86 -7.62 -1.48
C THR A 40 12.65 -7.15 -2.69
N ILE A 41 13.82 -6.56 -2.45
CA ILE A 41 14.71 -6.04 -3.49
C ILE A 41 16.09 -6.68 -3.29
N GLY A 42 16.53 -7.47 -4.28
CA GLY A 42 17.88 -7.98 -4.32
C GLY A 42 18.80 -6.97 -5.03
N ALA A 43 19.71 -6.35 -4.31
CA ALA A 43 20.70 -5.42 -4.85
C ALA A 43 21.98 -6.17 -5.21
N ALA A 44 22.13 -6.60 -6.47
CA ALA A 44 23.34 -7.24 -6.94
C ALA A 44 24.02 -6.43 -8.03
N THR A 45 25.19 -5.96 -7.76
CA THR A 45 26.17 -5.70 -8.81
C THR A 45 26.69 -7.05 -9.35
N ASN A 46 26.80 -7.18 -10.68
CA ASN A 46 27.19 -8.41 -11.38
C ASN A 46 28.58 -8.98 -11.02
N GLN A 47 29.25 -8.50 -9.97
CA GLN A 47 30.59 -8.90 -9.55
C GLN A 47 30.79 -8.81 -8.04
N SER A 48 30.04 -9.57 -7.27
CA SER A 48 30.36 -9.69 -5.84
C SER A 48 31.17 -10.96 -5.53
N VAL A 49 32.29 -11.08 -6.22
CA VAL A 49 33.30 -12.09 -5.83
C VAL A 49 34.34 -11.37 -4.97
N THR A 50 34.28 -11.59 -3.66
CA THR A 50 35.27 -11.06 -2.72
C THR A 50 36.35 -12.08 -2.49
N ARG A 51 37.61 -11.75 -2.74
CA ARG A 51 38.74 -12.59 -2.41
C ARG A 51 39.17 -12.33 -0.99
N ILE A 52 38.96 -13.29 -0.12
CA ILE A 52 39.45 -13.23 1.25
C ILE A 52 40.80 -13.95 1.33
N PRO A 53 41.90 -13.26 1.75
CA PRO A 53 43.20 -13.92 1.97
C PRO A 53 43.04 -15.12 2.90
N GLY A 54 43.43 -16.30 2.45
CA GLY A 54 43.35 -17.56 3.24
C GLY A 54 42.04 -18.35 3.11
N LYS A 55 40.95 -17.79 2.49
CA LYS A 55 39.68 -18.50 2.31
C LYS A 55 39.23 -18.65 0.85
N GLY A 56 39.98 -18.10 -0.12
CA GLY A 56 39.64 -18.19 -1.54
C GLY A 56 38.65 -17.16 -2.02
N LEU A 57 37.94 -17.47 -3.13
CA LEU A 57 36.89 -16.63 -3.72
C LEU A 57 35.56 -16.97 -3.03
N ILE A 58 34.96 -15.98 -2.41
CA ILE A 58 33.59 -16.10 -1.87
C ILE A 58 32.68 -15.35 -2.82
N SER A 59 31.74 -16.06 -3.42
CA SER A 59 30.66 -15.47 -4.20
C SER A 59 29.58 -14.99 -3.22
N ASN A 60 29.33 -13.70 -3.17
CA ASN A 60 28.17 -13.18 -2.49
C ASN A 60 26.98 -13.28 -3.44
N GLU A 61 26.43 -14.46 -3.59
CA GLU A 61 25.19 -14.66 -4.33
C GLU A 61 24.02 -14.20 -3.45
N ILE A 62 23.15 -13.39 -4.06
CA ILE A 62 21.86 -13.05 -3.43
C ILE A 62 21.03 -14.31 -3.36
N ASP A 63 20.48 -14.61 -2.22
CA ASP A 63 19.48 -15.67 -2.06
C ASP A 63 18.11 -15.18 -2.61
N GLU A 64 18.03 -15.15 -3.95
CA GLU A 64 16.80 -14.74 -4.63
C GLU A 64 15.60 -15.64 -4.29
N ASN A 65 15.84 -16.91 -4.01
CA ASN A 65 14.77 -17.86 -3.71
C ASN A 65 14.11 -17.50 -2.37
N THR A 66 14.90 -17.22 -1.35
CA THR A 66 14.39 -16.75 -0.05
C THR A 66 13.69 -15.42 -0.19
N LEU A 67 14.24 -14.45 -0.93
CA LEU A 67 13.59 -13.15 -1.15
C LEU A 67 12.24 -13.28 -1.90
N LYS A 68 12.17 -14.14 -2.92
CA LYS A 68 10.92 -14.43 -3.63
C LYS A 68 9.88 -15.11 -2.72
N SER A 69 10.33 -16.02 -1.84
CA SER A 69 9.45 -16.71 -0.90
C SER A 69 8.87 -15.74 0.13
N ILE A 70 9.68 -14.83 0.70
CA ILE A 70 9.24 -13.80 1.62
C ILE A 70 8.17 -12.90 0.99
N ALA A 71 8.45 -12.38 -0.22
CA ALA A 71 7.51 -11.53 -0.93
C ALA A 71 6.21 -12.27 -1.24
N GLY A 72 6.29 -13.49 -1.78
CA GLY A 72 5.13 -14.33 -2.10
C GLY A 72 4.28 -14.68 -0.88
N ALA A 73 4.88 -15.00 0.25
CA ALA A 73 4.16 -15.33 1.48
C ALA A 73 3.31 -14.17 2.01
N THR A 74 3.76 -12.92 1.82
CA THR A 74 3.10 -11.70 2.33
C THR A 74 2.25 -10.97 1.29
N GLY A 75 2.16 -11.49 0.05
CA GLY A 75 1.43 -10.86 -1.05
C GLY A 75 2.16 -9.68 -1.69
N GLY A 76 3.47 -9.53 -1.43
CA GLY A 76 4.34 -8.57 -2.10
C GLY A 76 4.96 -9.12 -3.38
N LYS A 77 5.99 -8.41 -3.89
CA LYS A 77 6.70 -8.76 -5.12
C LYS A 77 8.22 -8.64 -4.91
N TYR A 78 8.97 -9.56 -5.55
CA TYR A 78 10.43 -9.51 -5.62
C TYR A 78 10.88 -8.66 -6.79
N PHE A 79 11.90 -7.85 -6.58
CA PHE A 79 12.60 -7.06 -7.60
C PHE A 79 14.10 -7.29 -7.54
N ARG A 80 14.77 -7.09 -8.67
CA ARG A 80 16.23 -7.11 -8.76
C ARG A 80 16.73 -5.74 -9.19
N ALA A 81 17.55 -5.10 -8.36
CA ALA A 81 18.22 -3.85 -8.66
C ALA A 81 19.68 -4.10 -9.03
N THR A 82 20.11 -3.71 -10.21
CA THR A 82 21.49 -3.82 -10.71
C THR A 82 22.25 -2.51 -10.63
N ASP A 83 21.55 -1.40 -10.50
CA ASP A 83 22.06 -0.03 -10.46
C ASP A 83 21.04 0.90 -9.76
N THR A 84 21.49 2.12 -9.44
CA THR A 84 20.67 3.13 -8.74
C THR A 84 19.42 3.51 -9.53
N LYS A 85 19.50 3.62 -10.86
CA LYS A 85 18.37 4.00 -11.69
C LYS A 85 17.28 2.93 -11.69
N THR A 86 17.69 1.65 -11.71
CA THR A 86 16.78 0.51 -11.59
C THR A 86 16.11 0.52 -10.22
N LEU A 87 16.84 0.86 -9.16
CA LEU A 87 16.30 0.98 -7.81
C LEU A 87 15.24 2.09 -7.72
N ASP A 88 15.50 3.26 -8.29
CA ASP A 88 14.51 4.37 -8.33
C ASP A 88 13.22 3.94 -9.05
N ASN A 89 13.34 3.27 -10.20
CA ASN A 89 12.18 2.76 -10.93
C ASN A 89 11.37 1.73 -10.11
N ILE A 90 12.05 0.88 -9.34
CA ILE A 90 11.40 -0.10 -8.45
C ILE A 90 10.59 0.61 -7.35
N TYR A 91 11.13 1.67 -6.73
CA TYR A 91 10.38 2.45 -5.75
C TYR A 91 9.15 3.11 -6.35
N ASP A 92 9.25 3.64 -7.57
CA ASP A 92 8.12 4.21 -8.28
C ASP A 92 7.05 3.14 -8.59
N GLU A 93 7.46 1.94 -9.03
CA GLU A 93 6.55 0.82 -9.28
C GLU A 93 5.82 0.39 -8.00
N ILE A 94 6.54 0.20 -6.89
CA ILE A 94 5.93 -0.13 -5.59
C ILE A 94 4.93 0.95 -5.17
N SER A 95 5.30 2.23 -5.31
CA SER A 95 4.41 3.35 -5.00
C SER A 95 3.12 3.33 -5.82
N GLN A 96 3.20 2.97 -7.11
CA GLN A 96 2.03 2.86 -7.97
C GLN A 96 1.14 1.67 -7.59
N LEU A 97 1.74 0.50 -7.28
CA LEU A 97 1.00 -0.69 -6.85
C LEU A 97 0.20 -0.41 -5.58
N GLU A 98 0.81 0.21 -4.58
CA GLU A 98 0.16 0.53 -3.30
C GLU A 98 -0.92 1.62 -3.44
N LYS A 99 -0.70 2.63 -4.28
CA LYS A 99 -1.72 3.65 -4.58
C LYS A 99 -2.94 3.05 -5.27
N SER A 100 -2.74 2.11 -6.19
CA SER A 100 -3.85 1.45 -6.90
C SER A 100 -4.73 0.64 -5.96
N GLU A 101 -4.15 -0.04 -4.96
CA GLU A 101 -4.93 -0.78 -3.94
C GLU A 101 -5.74 0.15 -3.03
N ILE A 102 -5.20 1.32 -2.68
CA ILE A 102 -5.92 2.32 -1.88
C ILE A 102 -7.12 2.87 -2.64
N ILE A 103 -6.99 3.14 -3.94
CA ILE A 103 -8.08 3.68 -4.77
C ILE A 103 -9.24 2.70 -4.90
N VAL A 104 -8.97 1.40 -5.05
CA VAL A 104 -10.02 0.37 -5.18
C VAL A 104 -10.83 0.21 -3.89
N ASN A 105 -10.24 0.46 -2.71
CA ASN A 105 -10.93 0.35 -1.43
C ASN A 105 -11.69 1.63 -1.00
N ASP A 106 -11.43 2.78 -1.64
CA ASP A 106 -12.07 4.06 -1.31
C ASP A 106 -13.27 4.42 -2.20
N PHE A 107 -13.77 3.50 -3.05
CA PHE A 107 -15.10 3.64 -3.61
C PHE A 107 -16.18 3.34 -2.55
N THR A 108 -16.17 4.05 -1.45
CA THR A 108 -17.39 4.31 -0.71
C THR A 108 -18.22 5.20 -1.63
N LEU A 109 -19.23 4.61 -2.26
CA LEU A 109 -20.32 5.34 -2.89
C LEU A 109 -20.95 6.22 -1.81
N TYR A 110 -20.50 7.47 -1.72
CA TYR A 110 -21.26 8.50 -1.03
C TYR A 110 -22.50 8.74 -1.89
N GLU A 111 -23.58 8.04 -1.56
CA GLU A 111 -24.89 8.39 -2.10
C GLU A 111 -25.23 9.75 -1.51
N GLU A 112 -25.10 10.80 -2.33
CA GLU A 112 -25.35 12.18 -1.92
C GLU A 112 -26.85 12.36 -1.68
N LEU A 113 -27.30 12.02 -0.48
CA LEU A 113 -28.70 12.12 -0.08
C LEU A 113 -29.18 13.57 0.10
N TYR A 114 -28.27 14.54 0.10
CA TYR A 114 -28.64 15.95 0.31
C TYR A 114 -29.54 16.51 -0.80
N GLY A 115 -29.46 16.00 -2.01
CA GLY A 115 -30.31 16.43 -3.13
C GLY A 115 -31.79 16.18 -2.86
N SER A 116 -32.15 15.03 -2.33
CA SER A 116 -33.53 14.70 -1.95
C SER A 116 -34.04 15.52 -0.77
N PHE A 117 -33.17 15.82 0.21
CA PHE A 117 -33.51 16.71 1.32
C PHE A 117 -33.70 18.17 0.87
N LEU A 118 -32.90 18.69 -0.04
CA LEU A 118 -33.04 20.02 -0.61
C LEU A 118 -34.35 20.18 -1.40
N ILE A 119 -34.71 19.19 -2.20
CA ILE A 119 -35.96 19.21 -2.97
C ILE A 119 -37.17 19.19 -2.04
N SER A 120 -37.19 18.31 -1.03
CA SER A 120 -38.29 18.23 -0.06
C SER A 120 -38.41 19.50 0.78
N ALA A 121 -37.30 20.06 1.26
CA ALA A 121 -37.29 21.32 2.00
C ALA A 121 -37.79 22.51 1.17
N SER A 122 -37.41 22.58 -0.10
CA SER A 122 -37.87 23.61 -1.03
C SER A 122 -39.38 23.51 -1.28
N LEU A 123 -39.92 22.30 -1.41
CA LEU A 123 -41.35 22.06 -1.64
C LEU A 123 -42.18 22.45 -0.40
N ILE A 124 -41.70 22.14 0.80
CA ILE A 124 -42.33 22.55 2.05
C ILE A 124 -42.31 24.08 2.20
N ALA A 125 -41.21 24.74 1.88
CA ALA A 125 -41.09 26.19 1.93
C ALA A 125 -42.07 26.88 0.95
N LEU A 126 -42.28 26.34 -0.26
CA LEU A 126 -43.24 26.80 -1.24
C LEU A 126 -44.69 26.68 -0.74
N ILE A 127 -45.06 25.54 -0.16
CA ILE A 127 -46.39 25.27 0.40
C ILE A 127 -46.67 26.23 1.57
N LEU A 128 -45.72 26.42 2.48
CA LEU A 128 -45.88 27.36 3.58
C LEU A 128 -46.03 28.80 3.09
N ASN A 129 -45.29 29.22 2.07
CA ASN A 129 -45.42 30.54 1.47
C ASN A 129 -46.80 30.76 0.86
N PHE A 130 -47.37 29.71 0.23
CA PHE A 130 -48.69 29.78 -0.36
C PHE A 130 -49.83 29.81 0.67
N LEU A 131 -49.66 29.10 1.79
CA LEU A 131 -50.64 29.07 2.87
C LEU A 131 -50.61 30.31 3.78
N VAL A 132 -49.43 30.88 4.02
CA VAL A 132 -49.30 32.03 4.95
C VAL A 132 -49.66 33.36 4.29
N LYS A 133 -49.39 33.52 2.99
CA LYS A 133 -49.73 34.76 2.27
C LYS A 133 -51.21 35.16 2.32
N PRO A 134 -52.20 34.25 2.11
CA PRO A 134 -53.64 34.63 2.20
C PRO A 134 -54.08 34.87 3.64
N LEU A 135 -53.45 34.25 4.65
CA LEU A 135 -53.77 34.44 6.07
C LEU A 135 -53.33 35.82 6.60
N LEU A 136 -52.20 36.34 6.08
CA LEU A 136 -51.68 37.68 6.40
C LEU A 136 -52.37 38.80 5.67
N LYS A 137 -53.15 38.54 4.58
CA LYS A 137 -53.97 39.50 3.85
C LYS A 137 -55.42 39.52 4.35
N ARG A 138 -55.66 39.66 5.66
CA ARG A 138 -56.95 40.06 6.15
C ARG A 138 -57.05 41.59 6.04
N PRO A 139 -57.93 42.15 5.18
CA PRO A 139 -58.19 43.59 5.21
C PRO A 139 -59.00 43.90 6.47
N TYR A 140 -58.64 44.95 7.09
CA TYR A 140 -59.50 45.64 8.04
C TYR A 140 -60.75 46.16 7.31
#